data_d45ec555122a0afd42930e174183c0a9
#
_entry.id   d45ec555122a0afd42930e174183c0a9
#
_cell.length_a   1.000
_cell.length_b   1.000
_cell.length_c   1.000
_cell.angle_alpha   90.00
_cell.angle_beta   90.00
_cell.angle_gamma   90.00
#
_symmetry.space_group_name_H-M   'P 1'
#
loop_
_entity.id
_entity.type
_entity.pdbx_description
1 polymer ?
#
loop_
_entity_poly.entity_id
_entity_poly.type
_entity_poly.pdbx_seq_one_letter_code
_entity_poly.pdbx_strand_id
1 'polypeptide(L)'
;RTPLTSIYGACSTVTENYDSLGKEQALKLLREACEDAQWLNRMVENLLSVTRFDGEQVAVKKTPTVLEELLDAVLVKFKKRCPDVPVQLELPEDFVMIPMDSMLIQQVLMNLLENAVLHAEGMTTLTLRVFTLGSRAVFEVKDDGCGIPKERLRTLFSGTGGPDPNVPADSGKHGMGIGLSVCAAIIKAHGGGIDAESRPGEGTTIRFWLETEKIELEDAEDEQ
;
A
#
# COMPACT_ATOMS: atom_id res chain seq x y z
N ARG A 1 11.49 -11.32 -15.35
CA ARG A 1 12.14 -11.03 -16.66
C ARG A 1 11.23 -10.24 -17.61
N THR A 2 9.92 -10.48 -17.60
CA THR A 2 8.95 -9.90 -18.53
C THR A 2 8.93 -8.34 -18.56
N PRO A 3 8.84 -7.61 -17.44
CA PRO A 3 8.76 -6.14 -17.49
C PRO A 3 10.05 -5.48 -17.99
N LEU A 4 11.22 -6.01 -17.65
CA LEU A 4 12.48 -5.51 -18.21
C LEU A 4 12.56 -5.69 -19.73
N THR A 5 12.07 -6.82 -20.24
CA THR A 5 12.01 -7.10 -21.67
C THR A 5 11.01 -6.18 -22.37
N SER A 6 9.88 -5.90 -21.73
CA SER A 6 8.86 -4.97 -22.24
C SER A 6 9.41 -3.53 -22.31
N ILE A 7 10.02 -3.03 -21.24
CA ILE A 7 10.68 -1.71 -21.21
C ILE A 7 11.73 -1.61 -22.32
N TYR A 8 12.62 -2.62 -22.39
CA TYR A 8 13.67 -2.62 -23.41
C TYR A 8 13.08 -2.64 -24.82
N GLY A 9 12.08 -3.51 -25.07
CA GLY A 9 11.41 -3.61 -26.38
C GLY A 9 10.71 -2.30 -26.78
N ALA A 10 10.01 -1.66 -25.86
CA ALA A 10 9.35 -0.37 -26.11
C ALA A 10 10.39 0.72 -26.46
N CYS A 11 11.47 0.83 -25.66
CA CYS A 11 12.53 1.79 -25.91
C CYS A 11 13.26 1.52 -27.23
N SER A 12 13.61 0.26 -27.54
CA SER A 12 14.24 -0.12 -28.83
C SER A 12 13.34 0.23 -30.01
N THR A 13 12.06 -0.16 -29.94
CA THR A 13 11.09 0.13 -31.01
C THR A 13 10.99 1.63 -31.30
N VAL A 14 10.91 2.45 -30.25
CA VAL A 14 10.84 3.91 -30.41
C VAL A 14 12.15 4.44 -31.01
N THR A 15 13.31 3.92 -30.56
CA THR A 15 14.62 4.40 -31.02
C THR A 15 14.90 4.00 -32.46
N GLU A 16 14.61 2.75 -32.83
CA GLU A 16 14.91 2.19 -34.17
C GLU A 16 13.95 2.72 -35.24
N ASN A 17 12.73 3.11 -34.85
CA ASN A 17 11.70 3.55 -35.79
C ASN A 17 11.29 5.02 -35.58
N TYR A 18 12.17 5.85 -35.00
CA TYR A 18 11.87 7.23 -34.63
C TYR A 18 11.23 8.06 -35.73
N ASP A 19 11.75 7.95 -36.95
CA ASP A 19 11.30 8.73 -38.13
C ASP A 19 10.01 8.18 -38.77
N SER A 20 9.67 6.90 -38.52
CA SER A 20 8.52 6.19 -39.12
C SER A 20 7.38 5.97 -38.15
N LEU A 21 7.65 6.04 -36.86
CA LEU A 21 6.67 5.78 -35.79
C LEU A 21 5.77 7.00 -35.59
N GLY A 22 4.45 6.80 -35.67
CA GLY A 22 3.50 7.87 -35.37
C GLY A 22 3.61 8.35 -33.92
N LYS A 23 3.47 9.67 -33.69
CA LYS A 23 3.58 10.28 -32.35
C LYS A 23 2.73 9.60 -31.28
N GLU A 24 1.49 9.22 -31.62
CA GLU A 24 0.59 8.53 -30.67
C GLU A 24 1.10 7.15 -30.30
N GLN A 25 1.66 6.43 -31.26
CA GLN A 25 2.20 5.09 -31.06
C GLN A 25 3.48 5.13 -30.22
N ALA A 26 4.36 6.12 -30.47
CA ALA A 26 5.55 6.36 -29.64
C ALA A 26 5.16 6.71 -28.20
N LEU A 27 4.17 7.60 -28.00
CA LEU A 27 3.69 7.97 -26.68
C LEU A 27 3.06 6.78 -25.93
N LYS A 28 2.34 5.90 -26.64
CA LYS A 28 1.78 4.68 -26.04
C LYS A 28 2.88 3.75 -25.52
N LEU A 29 3.88 3.44 -26.36
CA LEU A 29 5.00 2.58 -25.98
C LEU A 29 5.81 3.17 -24.79
N LEU A 30 6.04 4.48 -24.80
CA LEU A 30 6.73 5.13 -23.68
C LEU A 30 5.92 5.11 -22.39
N ARG A 31 4.59 5.24 -22.43
CA ARG A 31 3.73 5.09 -21.24
C ARG A 31 3.80 3.68 -20.69
N GLU A 32 3.66 2.66 -21.54
CA GLU A 32 3.79 1.26 -21.14
C GLU A 32 5.16 0.99 -20.50
N ALA A 33 6.26 1.50 -21.08
CA ALA A 33 7.59 1.39 -20.49
C ALA A 33 7.71 2.08 -19.12
N CYS A 34 7.10 3.27 -18.96
CA CYS A 34 7.07 3.97 -17.69
C CYS A 34 6.27 3.20 -16.61
N GLU A 35 5.13 2.63 -16.97
CA GLU A 35 4.30 1.82 -16.07
C GLU A 35 5.05 0.57 -15.60
N ASP A 36 5.72 -0.14 -16.51
CA ASP A 36 6.56 -1.29 -16.19
C ASP A 36 7.76 -0.92 -15.31
N ALA A 37 8.40 0.23 -15.56
CA ALA A 37 9.50 0.73 -14.72
C ALA A 37 9.02 1.07 -13.29
N GLN A 38 7.87 1.73 -13.16
CA GLN A 38 7.27 2.02 -11.86
C GLN A 38 6.89 0.74 -11.12
N TRP A 39 6.36 -0.25 -11.83
CA TRP A 39 6.05 -1.57 -11.29
C TRP A 39 7.31 -2.27 -10.75
N LEU A 40 8.42 -2.27 -11.53
CA LEU A 40 9.71 -2.83 -11.10
C LEU A 40 10.24 -2.13 -9.85
N ASN A 41 10.14 -0.81 -9.79
CA ASN A 41 10.60 -0.05 -8.63
C ASN A 41 9.82 -0.45 -7.36
N ARG A 42 8.48 -0.54 -7.44
CA ARG A 42 7.65 -1.04 -6.34
C ARG A 42 8.03 -2.48 -5.94
N MET A 43 8.33 -3.34 -6.92
CA MET A 43 8.76 -4.71 -6.67
C MET A 43 10.07 -4.75 -5.90
N VAL A 44 11.07 -3.94 -6.30
CA VAL A 44 12.37 -3.86 -5.62
C VAL A 44 12.20 -3.31 -4.19
N GLU A 45 11.41 -2.26 -3.99
CA GLU A 45 11.10 -1.72 -2.67
C GLU A 45 10.47 -2.80 -1.76
N ASN A 46 9.51 -3.56 -2.28
CA ASN A 46 8.87 -4.67 -1.56
C ASN A 46 9.85 -5.82 -1.26
N LEU A 47 10.70 -6.20 -2.23
CA LEU A 47 11.73 -7.24 -2.06
C LEU A 47 12.79 -6.84 -1.03
N LEU A 48 13.28 -5.60 -1.07
CA LEU A 48 14.23 -5.09 -0.08
C LEU A 48 13.63 -5.07 1.32
N SER A 49 12.33 -4.87 1.43
CA SER A 49 11.63 -5.01 2.70
C SER A 49 11.57 -6.46 3.15
N VAL A 50 11.28 -7.42 2.25
CA VAL A 50 11.25 -8.87 2.55
C VAL A 50 12.63 -9.41 2.88
N THR A 51 13.67 -9.02 2.17
CA THR A 51 15.05 -9.52 2.44
C THR A 51 15.60 -9.02 3.78
N ARG A 52 15.05 -7.97 4.35
CA ARG A 52 15.30 -7.61 5.75
C ARG A 52 14.60 -8.56 6.73
N PHE A 53 13.67 -9.41 6.27
CA PHE A 53 12.91 -10.39 7.07
C PHE A 53 13.46 -11.83 6.99
N ASP A 54 14.38 -12.15 6.03
CA ASP A 54 14.92 -13.51 5.82
C ASP A 54 16.22 -13.75 6.62
N GLY A 55 16.14 -13.88 7.95
CA GLY A 55 17.29 -14.42 8.65
C GLY A 55 17.50 -14.05 10.10
N GLU A 56 17.02 -12.94 10.59
CA GLU A 56 16.94 -12.61 12.01
C GLU A 56 15.71 -11.70 12.22
N GLN A 57 15.05 -11.85 13.37
CA GLN A 57 13.90 -11.01 13.74
C GLN A 57 14.27 -9.54 13.45
N VAL A 58 13.65 -8.93 12.44
CA VAL A 58 13.86 -7.51 12.18
C VAL A 58 13.50 -6.76 13.46
N ALA A 59 14.51 -6.28 14.13
CA ALA A 59 14.31 -5.39 15.25
C ALA A 59 13.70 -4.09 14.72
N VAL A 60 12.37 -4.04 14.71
CA VAL A 60 11.62 -2.83 14.39
C VAL A 60 12.01 -1.77 15.41
N LYS A 61 12.57 -0.67 14.94
CA LYS A 61 12.92 0.45 15.81
C LYS A 61 11.66 1.28 16.06
N LYS A 62 10.89 0.88 17.08
CA LYS A 62 9.69 1.62 17.49
C LYS A 62 10.10 2.92 18.17
N THR A 63 9.62 4.03 17.65
CA THR A 63 9.71 5.36 18.28
C THR A 63 8.31 5.92 18.43
N PRO A 64 7.99 6.62 19.53
CA PRO A 64 6.71 7.32 19.65
C PRO A 64 6.53 8.25 18.45
N THR A 65 5.46 8.03 17.70
CA THR A 65 5.16 8.75 16.45
C THR A 65 3.78 9.37 16.56
N VAL A 66 3.70 10.65 16.24
CA VAL A 66 2.44 11.40 16.18
C VAL A 66 1.65 10.92 14.96
N LEU A 67 0.39 10.54 15.19
CA LEU A 67 -0.47 9.97 14.14
C LEU A 67 -0.63 10.93 12.96
N GLU A 68 -0.92 12.19 13.23
CA GLU A 68 -1.18 13.21 12.22
C GLU A 68 0.05 13.43 11.32
N GLU A 69 1.25 13.48 11.90
CA GLU A 69 2.51 13.65 11.14
C GLU A 69 2.75 12.46 10.19
N LEU A 70 2.47 11.24 10.65
CA LEU A 70 2.56 10.04 9.84
C LEU A 70 1.62 10.13 8.63
N LEU A 71 0.35 10.47 8.88
CA LEU A 71 -0.67 10.49 7.85
C LEU A 71 -0.47 11.61 6.84
N ASP A 72 -0.05 12.80 7.29
CA ASP A 72 0.33 13.91 6.42
C ASP A 72 1.45 13.49 5.46
N ALA A 73 2.51 12.85 5.98
CA ALA A 73 3.61 12.36 5.16
C ALA A 73 3.15 11.33 4.11
N VAL A 74 2.23 10.43 4.48
CA VAL A 74 1.63 9.44 3.57
C VAL A 74 0.80 10.12 2.50
N LEU A 75 -0.13 11.00 2.88
CA LEU A 75 -1.04 11.66 1.95
C LEU A 75 -0.32 12.58 0.96
N VAL A 76 0.72 13.28 1.40
CA VAL A 76 1.58 14.06 0.50
C VAL A 76 2.26 13.18 -0.54
N LYS A 77 2.79 12.01 -0.14
CA LYS A 77 3.41 11.05 -1.05
C LYS A 77 2.37 10.43 -2.00
N PHE A 78 1.22 10.05 -1.46
CA PHE A 78 0.14 9.45 -2.24
C PHE A 78 -0.39 10.42 -3.30
N LYS A 79 -0.65 11.68 -2.95
CA LYS A 79 -1.12 12.71 -3.88
C LYS A 79 -0.15 12.98 -5.03
N LYS A 80 1.16 12.83 -4.80
CA LYS A 80 2.17 12.94 -5.88
C LYS A 80 2.10 11.76 -6.87
N ARG A 81 1.74 10.56 -6.40
CA ARG A 81 1.65 9.36 -7.25
C ARG A 81 0.28 9.18 -7.89
N CYS A 82 -0.77 9.55 -7.20
CA CYS A 82 -2.17 9.42 -7.61
C CYS A 82 -2.90 10.77 -7.45
N PRO A 83 -2.57 11.80 -8.27
CA PRO A 83 -3.06 13.17 -8.10
C PRO A 83 -4.59 13.29 -8.25
N ASP A 84 -5.18 12.41 -9.06
CA ASP A 84 -6.61 12.44 -9.42
C ASP A 84 -7.51 11.63 -8.47
N VAL A 85 -6.92 10.96 -7.46
CA VAL A 85 -7.65 10.13 -6.50
C VAL A 85 -7.72 10.84 -5.16
N PRO A 86 -8.89 11.40 -4.77
CA PRO A 86 -9.07 11.97 -3.45
C PRO A 86 -9.17 10.87 -2.40
N VAL A 87 -8.53 11.10 -1.26
CA VAL A 87 -8.65 10.24 -0.07
C VAL A 87 -9.47 10.98 0.98
N GLN A 88 -10.55 10.36 1.44
CA GLN A 88 -11.28 10.84 2.61
C GLN A 88 -10.53 10.40 3.86
N LEU A 89 -10.20 11.35 4.73
CA LEU A 89 -9.47 11.10 5.96
C LEU A 89 -10.41 11.23 7.15
N GLU A 90 -10.47 10.19 7.99
CA GLU A 90 -11.21 10.17 9.24
C GLU A 90 -10.24 9.87 10.39
N LEU A 91 -10.14 10.78 11.35
CA LEU A 91 -9.21 10.70 12.50
C LEU A 91 -9.97 10.64 13.82
N PRO A 92 -9.37 10.08 14.89
CA PRO A 92 -9.88 10.21 16.24
C PRO A 92 -9.80 11.70 16.67
N GLU A 93 -10.69 12.12 17.57
CA GLU A 93 -10.68 13.47 18.14
C GLU A 93 -9.49 13.68 19.10
N ASP A 94 -9.05 12.62 19.76
CA ASP A 94 -7.98 12.66 20.73
C ASP A 94 -6.60 12.60 20.04
N PHE A 95 -5.61 13.26 20.67
CA PHE A 95 -4.21 13.15 20.25
C PHE A 95 -3.70 11.73 20.47
N VAL A 96 -3.13 11.12 19.44
CA VAL A 96 -2.67 9.73 19.48
C VAL A 96 -1.19 9.65 19.12
N MET A 97 -0.42 9.08 20.04
CA MET A 97 0.98 8.66 19.81
C MET A 97 1.05 7.14 19.76
N ILE A 98 1.78 6.62 18.76
CA ILE A 98 1.89 5.19 18.54
C ILE A 98 3.36 4.82 18.42
N PRO A 99 3.87 3.86 19.23
CA PRO A 99 5.24 3.37 19.12
C PRO A 99 5.38 2.52 17.85
N MET A 100 6.03 3.07 16.83
CA MET A 100 6.20 2.41 15.55
C MET A 100 7.49 2.79 14.83
N ASP A 101 7.88 2.00 13.84
CA ASP A 101 8.81 2.44 12.80
C ASP A 101 8.00 3.17 11.73
N SER A 102 8.07 4.51 11.76
CA SER A 102 7.25 5.37 10.88
C SER A 102 7.50 5.11 9.40
N MET A 103 8.72 4.75 9.00
CA MET A 103 9.06 4.46 7.60
C MET A 103 8.36 3.19 7.11
N LEU A 104 8.37 2.14 7.94
CA LEU A 104 7.72 0.87 7.60
C LEU A 104 6.20 1.01 7.59
N ILE A 105 5.62 1.75 8.54
CA ILE A 105 4.17 1.97 8.56
C ILE A 105 3.72 2.89 7.41
N GLN A 106 4.51 3.91 7.03
CA GLN A 106 4.26 4.67 5.81
C GLN A 106 4.23 3.76 4.57
N GLN A 107 5.15 2.78 4.48
CA GLN A 107 5.16 1.81 3.38
C GLN A 107 3.91 0.95 3.37
N VAL A 108 3.44 0.47 4.53
CA VAL A 108 2.18 -0.28 4.64
C VAL A 108 1.02 0.56 4.11
N LEU A 109 0.85 1.78 4.61
CA LEU A 109 -0.25 2.66 4.20
C LEU A 109 -0.20 2.98 2.70
N MET A 110 0.98 3.28 2.15
CA MET A 110 1.16 3.50 0.71
C MET A 110 0.77 2.27 -0.10
N ASN A 111 1.21 1.07 0.30
CA ASN A 111 0.85 -0.17 -0.38
C ASN A 111 -0.67 -0.42 -0.36
N LEU A 112 -1.35 -0.16 0.76
CA LEU A 112 -2.79 -0.35 0.88
C LEU A 112 -3.56 0.65 0.00
N LEU A 113 -3.20 1.92 0.03
CA LEU A 113 -3.83 2.96 -0.79
C LEU A 113 -3.60 2.73 -2.29
N GLU A 114 -2.37 2.40 -2.70
CA GLU A 114 -2.04 2.10 -4.10
C GLU A 114 -2.73 0.82 -4.58
N ASN A 115 -2.91 -0.19 -3.72
CA ASN A 115 -3.67 -1.40 -4.05
C ASN A 115 -5.15 -1.09 -4.33
N ALA A 116 -5.77 -0.21 -3.56
CA ALA A 116 -7.14 0.22 -3.82
C ALA A 116 -7.24 0.89 -5.21
N VAL A 117 -6.34 1.84 -5.52
CA VAL A 117 -6.33 2.50 -6.84
C VAL A 117 -6.14 1.51 -7.99
N LEU A 118 -5.26 0.52 -7.80
CA LEU A 118 -4.90 -0.42 -8.87
C LEU A 118 -5.96 -1.50 -9.11
N HIS A 119 -6.64 -1.96 -8.06
CA HIS A 119 -7.47 -3.16 -8.10
C HIS A 119 -8.97 -2.93 -7.87
N ALA A 120 -9.37 -1.79 -7.30
CA ALA A 120 -10.76 -1.49 -7.04
C ALA A 120 -11.44 -0.87 -8.28
N GLU A 121 -11.70 -1.69 -9.31
CA GLU A 121 -12.42 -1.23 -10.50
C GLU A 121 -13.77 -0.61 -10.13
N GLY A 122 -14.07 0.55 -10.72
CA GLY A 122 -15.31 1.30 -10.45
C GLY A 122 -15.30 2.05 -9.12
N MET A 123 -14.18 2.10 -8.40
CA MET A 123 -14.05 2.86 -7.16
C MET A 123 -14.36 4.35 -7.39
N THR A 124 -15.21 4.89 -6.53
CA THR A 124 -15.54 6.31 -6.47
C THR A 124 -15.06 6.95 -5.18
N THR A 125 -14.91 6.16 -4.13
CA THR A 125 -14.53 6.63 -2.80
C THR A 125 -13.40 5.79 -2.22
N LEU A 126 -12.34 6.48 -1.77
CA LEU A 126 -11.23 5.88 -1.03
C LEU A 126 -11.12 6.56 0.32
N THR A 127 -11.26 5.80 1.41
CA THR A 127 -11.25 6.31 2.78
C THR A 127 -10.05 5.73 3.53
N LEU A 128 -9.30 6.59 4.21
CA LEU A 128 -8.32 6.22 5.22
C LEU A 128 -8.86 6.66 6.58
N ARG A 129 -9.20 5.71 7.41
CA ARG A 129 -9.75 5.95 8.75
C ARG A 129 -8.80 5.43 9.81
N VAL A 130 -8.62 6.19 10.87
CA VAL A 130 -7.92 5.74 12.08
C VAL A 130 -8.79 5.99 13.29
N PHE A 131 -8.88 5.00 14.15
CA PHE A 131 -9.62 5.09 15.41
C PHE A 131 -8.95 4.27 16.49
N THR A 132 -9.24 4.56 17.74
CA THR A 132 -8.71 3.84 18.89
C THR A 132 -9.74 2.82 19.39
N LEU A 133 -9.27 1.63 19.75
CA LEU A 133 -10.08 0.58 20.35
C LEU A 133 -9.30 -0.03 21.55
N GLY A 134 -9.60 0.45 22.75
CA GLY A 134 -8.83 0.11 23.96
C GLY A 134 -7.38 0.61 23.83
N SER A 135 -6.40 -0.31 23.93
CA SER A 135 -4.98 -0.01 23.77
C SER A 135 -4.49 -0.12 22.33
N ARG A 136 -5.38 -0.10 21.34
CA ARG A 136 -5.01 -0.26 19.92
C ARG A 136 -5.41 0.93 19.11
N ALA A 137 -4.49 1.37 18.24
CA ALA A 137 -4.83 2.21 17.11
C ALA A 137 -5.13 1.29 15.91
N VAL A 138 -6.32 1.43 15.35
CA VAL A 138 -6.79 0.68 14.19
C VAL A 138 -6.77 1.59 12.97
N PHE A 139 -6.07 1.16 11.94
CA PHE A 139 -5.99 1.81 10.64
C PHE A 139 -6.85 1.04 9.65
N GLU A 140 -7.72 1.72 8.96
CA GLU A 140 -8.64 1.14 7.99
C GLU A 140 -8.50 1.86 6.64
N VAL A 141 -8.22 1.10 5.59
CA VAL A 141 -8.27 1.57 4.21
C VAL A 141 -9.46 0.90 3.54
N LYS A 142 -10.42 1.71 3.09
CA LYS A 142 -11.67 1.25 2.51
C LYS A 142 -11.88 1.85 1.13
N ASP A 143 -12.20 1.00 0.17
CA ASP A 143 -12.69 1.35 -1.16
C ASP A 143 -14.12 0.85 -1.38
N ASP A 144 -14.83 1.45 -2.33
CA ASP A 144 -16.16 1.07 -2.78
C ASP A 144 -16.13 0.40 -4.17
N GLY A 145 -15.02 -0.21 -4.55
CA GLY A 145 -14.81 -0.81 -5.86
C GLY A 145 -15.42 -2.20 -6.04
N CYS A 146 -14.87 -2.97 -6.99
CA CYS A 146 -15.40 -4.28 -7.38
C CYS A 146 -15.35 -5.37 -6.31
N GLY A 147 -14.58 -5.16 -5.23
CA GLY A 147 -14.40 -6.14 -4.16
C GLY A 147 -13.60 -7.38 -4.54
N ILE A 148 -13.43 -8.29 -3.57
CA ILE A 148 -12.60 -9.48 -3.68
C ILE A 148 -13.44 -10.74 -3.41
N PRO A 149 -13.39 -11.78 -4.27
CA PRO A 149 -14.03 -13.07 -4.01
C PRO A 149 -13.48 -13.77 -2.75
N LYS A 150 -14.34 -14.51 -2.04
CA LYS A 150 -13.98 -15.20 -0.77
C LYS A 150 -12.77 -16.12 -0.89
N GLU A 151 -12.60 -16.78 -2.01
CA GLU A 151 -11.51 -17.71 -2.27
C GLU A 151 -10.15 -16.97 -2.26
N ARG A 152 -10.10 -15.78 -2.87
CA ARG A 152 -8.89 -14.93 -2.90
C ARG A 152 -8.65 -14.23 -1.57
N LEU A 153 -9.70 -13.85 -0.86
CA LEU A 153 -9.60 -13.18 0.43
C LEU A 153 -8.84 -14.05 1.46
N ARG A 154 -9.02 -15.38 1.43
CA ARG A 154 -8.33 -16.32 2.34
C ARG A 154 -6.82 -16.35 2.17
N THR A 155 -6.31 -16.08 0.97
CA THR A 155 -4.88 -16.14 0.64
C THR A 155 -4.27 -14.76 0.44
N LEU A 156 -5.02 -13.70 0.73
CA LEU A 156 -4.68 -12.32 0.42
C LEU A 156 -3.31 -11.89 0.99
N PHE A 157 -3.01 -12.32 2.20
CA PHE A 157 -1.79 -11.96 2.92
C PHE A 157 -0.70 -13.07 2.90
N SER A 158 -0.96 -14.21 2.27
CA SER A 158 -0.04 -15.36 2.32
C SER A 158 1.14 -15.26 1.34
N GLY A 159 1.11 -14.31 0.42
CA GLY A 159 2.10 -14.20 -0.67
C GLY A 159 2.04 -15.33 -1.70
N THR A 160 1.13 -16.31 -1.54
CA THR A 160 0.94 -17.45 -2.45
C THR A 160 -0.11 -17.21 -3.52
N GLY A 161 -0.76 -16.03 -3.50
CA GLY A 161 -1.71 -15.61 -4.52
C GLY A 161 -0.99 -15.35 -5.84
N GLY A 162 -0.99 -16.29 -6.75
CA GLY A 162 -0.50 -16.11 -8.12
C GLY A 162 -1.31 -15.04 -8.87
N PRO A 163 -0.86 -14.64 -10.06
CA PRO A 163 -1.60 -13.73 -10.92
C PRO A 163 -3.01 -14.30 -11.17
N ASP A 164 -3.99 -13.41 -11.24
CA ASP A 164 -5.38 -13.80 -11.51
C ASP A 164 -5.46 -14.50 -12.87
N PRO A 165 -5.86 -15.77 -12.94
CA PRO A 165 -5.98 -16.47 -14.22
C PRO A 165 -7.02 -15.85 -15.16
N ASN A 166 -7.92 -15.01 -14.64
CA ASN A 166 -8.94 -14.31 -15.41
C ASN A 166 -8.52 -12.92 -15.89
N VAL A 167 -7.37 -12.42 -15.44
CA VAL A 167 -6.80 -11.16 -15.92
C VAL A 167 -5.84 -11.48 -17.06
N PRO A 168 -6.09 -10.98 -18.28
CA PRO A 168 -5.18 -11.20 -19.40
C PRO A 168 -3.76 -10.76 -19.04
N ALA A 169 -2.77 -11.56 -19.41
CA ALA A 169 -1.35 -11.29 -19.13
C ALA A 169 -0.87 -9.92 -19.67
N ASP A 170 -1.63 -9.33 -20.57
CA ASP A 170 -1.35 -8.05 -21.26
C ASP A 170 -1.98 -6.82 -20.58
N SER A 171 -2.71 -6.97 -19.48
CA SER A 171 -3.49 -5.87 -18.89
C SER A 171 -2.70 -4.88 -18.04
N GLY A 172 -1.39 -5.03 -17.89
CA GLY A 172 -0.54 -4.12 -17.07
C GLY A 172 -0.87 -4.13 -15.55
N LYS A 173 -1.96 -4.81 -15.14
CA LYS A 173 -2.46 -4.87 -13.75
C LYS A 173 -1.83 -6.03 -12.94
N HIS A 174 -0.54 -6.31 -13.15
CA HIS A 174 0.14 -7.40 -12.46
C HIS A 174 0.51 -7.01 -11.03
N GLY A 175 -0.43 -7.15 -10.12
CA GLY A 175 -0.10 -7.26 -8.69
C GLY A 175 0.43 -8.65 -8.39
N MET A 176 1.71 -8.79 -8.03
CA MET A 176 2.32 -10.10 -7.66
C MET A 176 1.86 -10.66 -6.31
N GLY A 177 0.87 -10.06 -5.66
CA GLY A 177 0.45 -10.47 -4.32
C GLY A 177 1.50 -10.27 -3.21
N ILE A 178 2.69 -9.73 -3.55
CA ILE A 178 3.80 -9.54 -2.61
C ILE A 178 3.54 -8.32 -1.70
N GLY A 179 2.89 -7.26 -2.20
CA GLY A 179 2.67 -6.05 -1.42
C GLY A 179 1.92 -6.29 -0.11
N LEU A 180 0.85 -7.07 -0.15
CA LEU A 180 0.05 -7.36 1.04
C LEU A 180 0.72 -8.34 1.99
N SER A 181 1.52 -9.30 1.50
CA SER A 181 2.32 -10.18 2.37
C SER A 181 3.44 -9.40 3.08
N VAL A 182 4.03 -8.41 2.41
CA VAL A 182 4.97 -7.47 3.03
C VAL A 182 4.27 -6.63 4.10
N CYS A 183 3.07 -6.11 3.83
CA CYS A 183 2.29 -5.40 4.85
C CYS A 183 2.06 -6.28 6.08
N ALA A 184 1.62 -7.53 5.88
CA ALA A 184 1.40 -8.48 6.97
C ALA A 184 2.68 -8.76 7.77
N ALA A 185 3.82 -8.92 7.11
CA ALA A 185 5.11 -9.13 7.77
C ALA A 185 5.54 -7.91 8.59
N ILE A 186 5.41 -6.69 8.05
CA ILE A 186 5.71 -5.45 8.76
C ILE A 186 4.83 -5.30 10.00
N ILE A 187 3.52 -5.48 9.85
CA ILE A 187 2.57 -5.32 10.96
C ILE A 187 2.82 -6.38 12.04
N LYS A 188 3.09 -7.63 11.66
CA LYS A 188 3.46 -8.69 12.59
C LYS A 188 4.76 -8.37 13.34
N ALA A 189 5.77 -7.83 12.67
CA ALA A 189 7.02 -7.40 13.31
C ALA A 189 6.79 -6.26 14.32
N HIS A 190 5.75 -5.45 14.14
CA HIS A 190 5.31 -4.43 15.10
C HIS A 190 4.48 -5.01 16.26
N GLY A 191 4.18 -6.32 16.27
CA GLY A 191 3.31 -6.96 17.26
C GLY A 191 1.82 -6.70 17.03
N GLY A 192 1.47 -6.16 15.87
CA GLY A 192 0.09 -5.92 15.45
C GLY A 192 -0.51 -7.08 14.65
N GLY A 193 -1.68 -6.84 14.10
CA GLY A 193 -2.36 -7.76 13.18
C GLY A 193 -2.99 -7.01 12.02
N ILE A 194 -3.29 -7.75 10.96
CA ILE A 194 -3.92 -7.23 9.73
C ILE A 194 -5.02 -8.19 9.29
N ASP A 195 -6.15 -7.66 8.86
CA ASP A 195 -7.26 -8.41 8.28
C ASP A 195 -7.88 -7.69 7.08
N ALA A 196 -8.78 -8.36 6.39
CA ALA A 196 -9.52 -7.80 5.27
C ALA A 196 -10.95 -8.33 5.23
N GLU A 197 -11.89 -7.43 4.96
CA GLU A 197 -13.28 -7.72 4.67
C GLU A 197 -13.61 -7.22 3.27
N SER A 198 -14.23 -8.08 2.46
CA SER A 198 -14.65 -7.70 1.12
C SER A 198 -15.80 -8.56 0.64
N ARG A 199 -16.63 -7.98 -0.23
CA ARG A 199 -17.67 -8.67 -0.97
C ARG A 199 -17.65 -8.19 -2.41
N PRO A 200 -17.82 -9.08 -3.40
CA PRO A 200 -17.93 -8.69 -4.79
C PRO A 200 -19.02 -7.62 -4.99
N GLY A 201 -18.65 -6.49 -5.59
CA GLY A 201 -19.54 -5.36 -5.85
C GLY A 201 -19.78 -4.41 -4.66
N GLU A 202 -19.22 -4.68 -3.47
CA GLU A 202 -19.39 -3.83 -2.28
C GLU A 202 -18.08 -3.17 -1.81
N GLY A 203 -16.97 -3.41 -2.55
CA GLY A 203 -15.65 -2.88 -2.22
C GLY A 203 -14.86 -3.74 -1.24
N THR A 204 -13.75 -3.16 -0.76
CA THR A 204 -12.83 -3.84 0.16
C THR A 204 -12.47 -2.93 1.32
N THR A 205 -12.34 -3.53 2.49
CA THR A 205 -11.82 -2.88 3.69
C THR A 205 -10.65 -3.70 4.20
N ILE A 206 -9.47 -3.10 4.26
CA ILE A 206 -8.27 -3.68 4.87
C ILE A 206 -8.01 -2.93 6.17
N ARG A 207 -7.86 -3.68 7.27
CA ARG A 207 -7.57 -3.14 8.61
C ARG A 207 -6.28 -3.69 9.13
N PHE A 208 -5.50 -2.85 9.80
CA PHE A 208 -4.43 -3.29 10.66
C PHE A 208 -4.44 -2.51 11.96
N TRP A 209 -3.83 -3.07 12.99
CA TRP A 209 -3.75 -2.42 14.30
C TRP A 209 -2.37 -2.51 14.90
N LEU A 210 -2.05 -1.50 15.68
CA LEU A 210 -0.83 -1.40 16.49
C LEU A 210 -1.23 -1.10 17.93
N GLU A 211 -0.44 -1.59 18.88
CA GLU A 211 -0.63 -1.21 20.28
C GLU A 211 -0.20 0.24 20.49
N THR A 212 -1.02 1.01 21.22
CA THR A 212 -0.71 2.38 21.64
C THR A 212 0.00 2.35 23.00
N GLU A 213 0.91 3.27 23.25
CA GLU A 213 1.35 3.53 24.62
C GLU A 213 0.24 4.27 25.34
N LYS A 214 -0.13 3.81 26.53
CA LYS A 214 -0.89 4.65 27.46
C LYS A 214 0.04 5.78 27.87
N ILE A 215 -0.24 6.98 27.42
CA ILE A 215 0.33 8.18 28.07
C ILE A 215 -0.47 8.31 29.35
N GLU A 216 0.07 7.80 30.47
CA GLU A 216 -0.33 8.27 31.78
C GLU A 216 0.15 9.72 31.81
N LEU A 217 -0.77 10.66 31.63
CA LEU A 217 -0.55 12.04 32.03
C LEU A 217 -0.37 11.96 33.55
N GLU A 218 0.89 12.02 34.02
CA GLU A 218 1.16 12.31 35.41
C GLU A 218 0.48 13.65 35.66
N ASP A 219 -0.62 13.59 36.42
CA ASP A 219 -1.26 14.77 36.94
C ASP A 219 -0.19 15.57 37.65
N ALA A 220 0.15 16.71 37.10
CA ALA A 220 0.97 17.70 37.79
C ALA A 220 0.10 18.25 38.93
N GLU A 221 -0.01 17.45 40.02
CA GLU A 221 -0.55 17.90 41.26
C GLU A 221 0.51 18.75 41.97
N ASP A 222 0.21 20.05 41.99
CA ASP A 222 0.42 21.00 43.06
C ASP A 222 1.78 20.95 43.81
N GLU A 223 2.72 21.75 43.39
CA GLU A 223 3.56 22.48 44.35
C GLU A 223 2.91 23.84 44.65
N GLN A 224 2.26 23.88 45.82
CA GLN A 224 1.93 25.10 46.55
C GLN A 224 3.15 25.60 47.32
#